data_c925c92620f5fdaaaeacb4602e5c2ea6
#
_entry.id   c925c92620f5fdaaaeacb4602e5c2ea6
#
_cell.length_a   1.000
_cell.length_b   1.000
_cell.length_c   1.000
_cell.angle_alpha   90.00
_cell.angle_beta   90.00
_cell.angle_gamma   90.00
#
_symmetry.space_group_name_H-M   'P 1'
#
loop_
_entity.id
_entity.type
_entity.pdbx_description
1 polymer ?
#
loop_
_entity_poly.entity_id
_entity_poly.type
_entity_poly.pdbx_seq_one_letter_code
_entity_poly.pdbx_strand_id
1 'polypeptide(L)'
;MTTTEQRLAAIRGGVPARRHNARTIAALTGNPGCTRRAVLDGAGVDKPRLAERIGFPARFGQSRFAISRGNAFEAQVKADGGAELLRLVAERLGVTPDAPATWTDLNADDLAQRHERSRDLLTAAADDASPALFDHPLLSLEIAGQRVYLEPDLVAARLAGRYHVVEIKSFPVVDGQADPGKVAAAAIQSAVYVLALRELLADAGGDPELVSADVVLICPRDFANQPVASLVDVRRQLLVLRRQLARMARLDALLARVPEDFTADPTAEPAALVAALGSVEAHYAPDCLAACELAFFCRNEARGHTAALGRPVREALGGVADVAEALALADGDHPGEPDQAEAAALLRAAARLRAEALAGRPT
;
A
#
# COMPACT_ATOMS: atom_id res chain seq x y z
N MET A 1 21.67 4.98 28.65
CA MET A 1 20.88 5.30 27.42
C MET A 1 20.02 4.09 27.11
N THR A 2 18.75 4.27 27.00
CA THR A 2 17.81 3.22 26.54
C THR A 2 18.18 2.84 25.12
N THR A 3 18.27 1.56 24.83
CA THR A 3 18.49 1.11 23.45
C THR A 3 17.27 1.46 22.59
N THR A 4 17.43 1.62 21.28
CA THR A 4 16.35 1.83 20.32
C THR A 4 15.22 0.82 20.50
N GLU A 5 15.58 -0.46 20.71
CA GLU A 5 14.61 -1.55 20.97
C GLU A 5 13.79 -1.32 22.24
N GLN A 6 14.42 -0.91 23.34
CA GLN A 6 13.71 -0.60 24.59
C GLN A 6 12.75 0.58 24.41
N ARG A 7 13.15 1.59 23.62
CA ARG A 7 12.30 2.74 23.31
C ARG A 7 11.08 2.34 22.47
N LEU A 8 11.26 1.50 21.44
CA LEU A 8 10.17 0.95 20.64
C LEU A 8 9.22 0.07 21.49
N ALA A 9 9.77 -0.72 22.40
CA ALA A 9 8.96 -1.51 23.34
C ALA A 9 8.13 -0.62 24.28
N ALA A 10 8.72 0.46 24.80
CA ALA A 10 8.01 1.43 25.64
C ALA A 10 6.86 2.12 24.87
N ILE A 11 7.08 2.50 23.62
CA ILE A 11 6.03 3.10 22.76
C ILE A 11 4.83 2.17 22.62
N ARG A 12 5.02 0.88 22.45
CA ARG A 12 3.92 -0.09 22.30
C ARG A 12 3.39 -0.68 23.61
N GLY A 13 3.84 -0.19 24.77
CA GLY A 13 3.40 -0.66 26.10
C GLY A 13 3.93 -2.03 26.48
N GLY A 14 5.11 -2.43 25.98
CA GLY A 14 5.73 -3.73 26.28
C GLY A 14 5.05 -4.95 25.64
N VAL A 15 3.96 -4.77 24.90
CA VAL A 15 3.32 -5.87 24.16
C VAL A 15 4.18 -6.30 22.96
N PRO A 16 4.05 -7.56 22.46
CA PRO A 16 4.76 -7.99 21.26
C PRO A 16 4.51 -7.09 20.07
N ALA A 17 5.55 -6.80 19.31
CA ALA A 17 5.42 -6.00 18.09
C ALA A 17 4.51 -6.72 17.08
N ARG A 18 3.58 -5.97 16.49
CA ARG A 18 2.77 -6.47 15.39
C ARG A 18 3.63 -6.57 14.13
N ARG A 19 3.62 -7.74 13.51
CA ARG A 19 4.39 -7.98 12.29
C ARG A 19 3.78 -7.24 11.09
N HIS A 20 4.63 -6.70 10.24
CA HIS A 20 4.23 -6.19 8.95
C HIS A 20 3.78 -7.33 8.01
N ASN A 21 3.04 -6.96 6.98
CA ASN A 21 2.71 -7.80 5.83
C ASN A 21 2.75 -6.93 4.55
N ALA A 22 2.59 -7.52 3.39
CA ALA A 22 2.65 -6.80 2.12
C ALA A 22 1.72 -5.57 2.08
N ARG A 23 0.51 -5.67 2.63
CA ARG A 23 -0.45 -4.56 2.70
C ARG A 23 0.03 -3.42 3.61
N THR A 24 0.57 -3.73 4.80
CA THR A 24 1.08 -2.69 5.72
C THR A 24 2.32 -2.01 5.16
N ILE A 25 3.19 -2.77 4.47
CA ILE A 25 4.37 -2.22 3.78
C ILE A 25 3.94 -1.35 2.59
N ALA A 26 3.03 -1.84 1.75
CA ALA A 26 2.47 -1.07 0.65
C ALA A 26 1.87 0.25 1.14
N ALA A 27 1.19 0.21 2.26
CA ALA A 27 0.58 1.38 2.87
C ALA A 27 1.58 2.46 3.36
N LEU A 28 2.87 2.11 3.59
CA LEU A 28 3.93 3.10 3.86
C LEU A 28 4.17 4.05 2.68
N THR A 29 3.89 3.60 1.47
CA THR A 29 4.08 4.40 0.26
C THR A 29 2.95 5.41 0.03
N GLY A 30 1.77 5.16 0.58
CA GLY A 30 0.57 5.99 0.37
C GLY A 30 0.66 7.37 1.04
N ASN A 31 1.43 7.50 2.14
CA ASN A 31 1.66 8.78 2.81
C ASN A 31 3.08 8.86 3.40
N PRO A 32 4.08 9.08 2.56
CA PRO A 32 5.49 8.97 2.93
C PRO A 32 6.00 10.06 3.87
N GLY A 33 5.23 11.13 4.10
CA GLY A 33 5.62 12.25 4.95
C GLY A 33 5.18 12.12 6.42
N CYS A 34 4.29 11.18 6.73
CA CYS A 34 3.67 11.09 8.06
C CYS A 34 4.62 10.49 9.10
N THR A 35 5.13 11.32 10.02
CA THR A 35 6.01 10.90 11.12
C THR A 35 5.29 9.98 12.09
N ARG A 36 4.07 10.33 12.50
CA ARG A 36 3.23 9.51 13.40
C ARG A 36 3.12 8.08 12.90
N ARG A 37 2.75 7.91 11.63
CA ARG A 37 2.65 6.57 11.04
C ARG A 37 3.98 5.83 11.05
N ALA A 38 5.06 6.48 10.60
CA ALA A 38 6.37 5.85 10.52
C ALA A 38 6.87 5.35 11.88
N VAL A 39 6.63 6.12 12.95
CA VAL A 39 6.99 5.74 14.32
C VAL A 39 6.14 4.56 14.82
N LEU A 40 4.82 4.61 14.62
CA LEU A 40 3.93 3.53 15.07
C LEU A 40 4.18 2.22 14.31
N ASP A 41 4.44 2.30 13.01
CA ASP A 41 4.81 1.15 12.19
C ASP A 41 6.18 0.61 12.61
N GLY A 42 7.19 1.48 12.81
CA GLY A 42 8.52 1.09 13.28
C GLY A 42 8.50 0.45 14.69
N ALA A 43 7.62 0.93 15.57
CA ALA A 43 7.43 0.34 16.89
C ALA A 43 6.57 -0.95 16.88
N GLY A 44 5.95 -1.30 15.76
CA GLY A 44 5.06 -2.45 15.67
C GLY A 44 3.78 -2.31 16.51
N VAL A 45 3.24 -1.08 16.61
CA VAL A 45 2.01 -0.81 17.36
C VAL A 45 0.80 -1.44 16.69
N ASP A 46 -0.09 -2.05 17.48
CA ASP A 46 -1.40 -2.51 17.01
C ASP A 46 -2.34 -1.31 16.76
N LYS A 47 -2.20 -0.67 15.61
CA LYS A 47 -2.96 0.51 15.23
C LYS A 47 -4.48 0.29 15.17
N PRO A 48 -5.02 -0.86 14.71
CA PRO A 48 -6.45 -1.15 14.83
C PRO A 48 -6.96 -1.05 16.26
N ARG A 49 -6.28 -1.73 17.20
CA ARG A 49 -6.64 -1.70 18.62
C ARG A 49 -6.49 -0.31 19.22
N LEU A 50 -5.44 0.42 18.82
CA LEU A 50 -5.25 1.82 19.22
C LEU A 50 -6.38 2.70 18.71
N ALA A 51 -6.79 2.57 17.45
CA ALA A 51 -7.89 3.32 16.84
C ALA A 51 -9.23 3.05 17.54
N GLU A 52 -9.52 1.79 17.89
CA GLU A 52 -10.68 1.42 18.69
C GLU A 52 -10.65 2.07 20.07
N ARG A 53 -9.49 2.01 20.74
CA ARG A 53 -9.33 2.55 22.10
C ARG A 53 -9.58 4.04 22.19
N ILE A 54 -9.16 4.82 21.17
CA ILE A 54 -9.37 6.27 21.10
C ILE A 54 -10.73 6.68 20.50
N GLY A 55 -11.62 5.72 20.19
CA GLY A 55 -12.96 5.98 19.68
C GLY A 55 -13.05 6.27 18.17
N PHE A 56 -12.01 5.96 17.41
CA PHE A 56 -11.96 6.14 15.95
C PHE A 56 -11.66 4.83 15.21
N PRO A 57 -12.48 3.77 15.37
CA PRO A 57 -12.20 2.47 14.79
C PRO A 57 -12.14 2.57 13.27
N ALA A 58 -11.06 2.04 12.70
CA ALA A 58 -10.92 1.93 11.24
C ALA A 58 -11.75 0.75 10.73
N ARG A 59 -12.68 1.04 9.83
CA ARG A 59 -13.46 0.01 9.15
C ARG A 59 -12.68 -0.53 7.96
N PHE A 60 -11.53 -1.17 8.24
CA PHE A 60 -10.80 -1.89 7.22
C PHE A 60 -11.16 -3.38 7.28
N GLY A 61 -11.47 -3.91 6.16
CA GLY A 61 -11.70 -5.33 5.99
C GLY A 61 -12.44 -5.59 4.69
N GLN A 62 -12.03 -6.62 4.00
CA GLN A 62 -12.85 -7.17 2.92
C GLN A 62 -14.03 -7.89 3.58
N SER A 63 -15.22 -7.74 3.02
CA SER A 63 -16.36 -8.54 3.45
C SER A 63 -16.08 -10.03 3.20
N ARG A 64 -16.69 -10.93 3.98
CA ARG A 64 -16.58 -12.38 3.77
C ARG A 64 -16.92 -12.76 2.33
N PHE A 65 -17.89 -12.09 1.72
CA PHE A 65 -18.25 -12.26 0.33
C PHE A 65 -17.12 -11.89 -0.62
N ALA A 66 -16.43 -10.76 -0.39
CA ALA A 66 -15.31 -10.34 -1.21
C ALA A 66 -14.12 -11.31 -1.11
N ILE A 67 -13.85 -11.84 0.09
CA ILE A 67 -12.81 -12.86 0.31
C ILE A 67 -13.17 -14.15 -0.41
N SER A 68 -14.39 -14.68 -0.21
CA SER A 68 -14.84 -15.90 -0.87
C SER A 68 -14.81 -15.79 -2.39
N ARG A 69 -15.23 -14.64 -2.93
CA ARG A 69 -15.15 -14.36 -4.37
C ARG A 69 -13.70 -14.30 -4.86
N GLY A 70 -12.80 -13.70 -4.08
CA GLY A 70 -11.37 -13.66 -4.38
C GLY A 70 -10.79 -15.06 -4.50
N ASN A 71 -10.99 -15.88 -3.48
CA ASN A 71 -10.48 -17.26 -3.44
C ASN A 71 -11.07 -18.13 -4.57
N ALA A 72 -12.36 -17.97 -4.88
CA ALA A 72 -13.01 -18.71 -5.97
C ALA A 72 -12.43 -18.32 -7.35
N PHE A 73 -12.20 -17.03 -7.58
CA PHE A 73 -11.57 -16.56 -8.82
C PHE A 73 -10.12 -17.02 -8.94
N GLU A 74 -9.35 -16.94 -7.88
CA GLU A 74 -7.96 -17.40 -7.84
C GLU A 74 -7.87 -18.91 -8.12
N ALA A 75 -8.69 -19.72 -7.45
CA ALA A 75 -8.76 -21.16 -7.67
C ALA A 75 -9.12 -21.50 -9.12
N GLN A 76 -10.01 -20.74 -9.75
CA GLN A 76 -10.35 -20.90 -11.15
C GLN A 76 -9.18 -20.59 -12.09
N VAL A 77 -8.46 -19.47 -11.82
CA VAL A 77 -7.30 -19.06 -12.64
C VAL A 77 -6.15 -20.06 -12.54
N LYS A 78 -5.98 -20.70 -11.38
CA LYS A 78 -4.94 -21.70 -11.10
C LYS A 78 -5.36 -23.14 -11.42
N ALA A 79 -6.57 -23.35 -11.90
CA ALA A 79 -7.05 -24.69 -12.28
C ALA A 79 -6.13 -25.31 -13.36
N ASP A 80 -6.19 -26.65 -13.50
CA ASP A 80 -5.44 -27.42 -14.48
C ASP A 80 -3.91 -27.21 -14.43
N GLY A 81 -3.36 -27.05 -13.20
CA GLY A 81 -1.92 -26.82 -13.00
C GLY A 81 -1.46 -25.49 -13.61
N GLY A 82 -2.33 -24.47 -13.67
CA GLY A 82 -2.00 -23.14 -14.17
C GLY A 82 -1.87 -23.02 -15.69
N ALA A 83 -2.39 -23.95 -16.47
CA ALA A 83 -2.26 -23.94 -17.93
C ALA A 83 -2.87 -22.67 -18.55
N GLU A 84 -4.07 -22.27 -18.14
CA GLU A 84 -4.68 -21.02 -18.60
C GLU A 84 -3.93 -19.79 -18.10
N LEU A 85 -3.42 -19.82 -16.88
CA LEU A 85 -2.59 -18.76 -16.33
C LEU A 85 -1.32 -18.58 -17.13
N LEU A 86 -0.60 -19.67 -17.43
CA LEU A 86 0.61 -19.66 -18.27
C LEU A 86 0.31 -19.06 -19.65
N ARG A 87 -0.78 -19.47 -20.28
CA ARG A 87 -1.21 -18.96 -21.58
C ARG A 87 -1.43 -17.44 -21.52
N LEU A 88 -2.16 -16.95 -20.51
CA LEU A 88 -2.43 -15.51 -20.33
C LEU A 88 -1.15 -14.71 -20.09
N VAL A 89 -0.25 -15.22 -19.25
CA VAL A 89 1.03 -14.56 -18.95
C VAL A 89 1.90 -14.52 -20.20
N ALA A 90 2.06 -15.65 -20.90
CA ALA A 90 2.88 -15.76 -22.11
C ALA A 90 2.34 -14.86 -23.24
N GLU A 91 1.02 -14.87 -23.47
CA GLU A 91 0.36 -14.00 -24.44
C GLU A 91 0.61 -12.52 -24.13
N ARG A 92 0.50 -12.15 -22.84
CA ARG A 92 0.70 -10.77 -22.42
C ARG A 92 2.13 -10.30 -22.51
N LEU A 93 3.09 -11.19 -22.31
CA LEU A 93 4.53 -10.93 -22.49
C LEU A 93 4.97 -11.03 -23.96
N GLY A 94 4.10 -11.50 -24.85
CA GLY A 94 4.42 -11.69 -26.29
C GLY A 94 5.42 -12.82 -26.52
N VAL A 95 5.41 -13.85 -25.68
CA VAL A 95 6.32 -14.99 -25.77
C VAL A 95 5.56 -16.29 -25.99
N THR A 96 6.21 -17.23 -26.70
CA THR A 96 5.75 -18.61 -26.78
C THR A 96 6.73 -19.44 -25.97
N PRO A 97 6.29 -20.11 -24.89
CA PRO A 97 7.19 -20.98 -24.12
C PRO A 97 7.74 -22.10 -25.00
N ASP A 98 9.05 -22.27 -24.99
CA ASP A 98 9.73 -23.34 -25.78
C ASP A 98 9.53 -24.74 -25.17
N ALA A 99 9.08 -24.80 -23.90
CA ALA A 99 8.81 -26.04 -23.18
C ALA A 99 7.59 -25.86 -22.27
N PRO A 100 6.92 -26.94 -21.86
CA PRO A 100 5.90 -26.89 -20.82
C PRO A 100 6.47 -26.32 -19.53
N ALA A 101 5.75 -25.37 -18.90
CA ALA A 101 6.16 -24.84 -17.62
C ALA A 101 5.90 -25.86 -16.50
N THR A 102 6.82 -25.96 -15.55
CA THR A 102 6.60 -26.72 -14.33
C THR A 102 5.74 -25.93 -13.36
N TRP A 103 4.76 -26.59 -12.71
CA TRP A 103 3.96 -26.02 -11.64
C TRP A 103 4.44 -26.55 -10.29
N THR A 104 4.73 -25.66 -9.37
CA THR A 104 5.13 -26.03 -8.01
C THR A 104 4.28 -25.27 -7.00
N ASP A 105 3.44 -25.98 -6.27
CA ASP A 105 2.70 -25.45 -5.12
C ASP A 105 3.66 -25.38 -3.92
N LEU A 106 3.80 -24.17 -3.37
CA LEU A 106 4.66 -23.88 -2.22
C LEU A 106 3.86 -23.59 -0.96
N ASN A 107 2.54 -23.81 -0.98
CA ASN A 107 1.72 -23.66 0.20
C ASN A 107 2.02 -24.79 1.20
N ALA A 108 2.41 -24.41 2.42
CA ALA A 108 2.71 -25.32 3.52
C ALA A 108 2.50 -24.64 4.88
N ASP A 109 2.29 -25.41 5.94
CA ASP A 109 1.97 -24.89 7.26
C ASP A 109 3.16 -24.25 7.99
N ASP A 110 4.39 -24.80 7.81
CA ASP A 110 5.60 -24.25 8.43
C ASP A 110 6.21 -23.13 7.59
N LEU A 111 6.16 -21.90 8.13
CA LEU A 111 6.65 -20.71 7.43
C LEU A 111 8.16 -20.72 7.18
N ALA A 112 8.96 -21.29 8.09
CA ALA A 112 10.41 -21.30 7.94
C ALA A 112 10.83 -22.29 6.83
N GLN A 113 10.30 -23.50 6.86
CA GLN A 113 10.55 -24.51 5.83
C GLN A 113 10.04 -24.05 4.45
N ARG A 114 8.85 -23.43 4.42
CA ARG A 114 8.27 -22.88 3.20
C ARG A 114 9.15 -21.77 2.61
N HIS A 115 9.66 -20.88 3.46
CA HIS A 115 10.56 -19.81 3.03
C HIS A 115 11.88 -20.37 2.45
N GLU A 116 12.51 -21.34 3.15
CA GLU A 116 13.73 -21.99 2.66
C GLU A 116 13.49 -22.69 1.31
N ARG A 117 12.42 -23.49 1.21
CA ARG A 117 12.05 -24.14 -0.04
C ARG A 117 11.78 -23.15 -1.18
N SER A 118 11.07 -22.06 -0.88
CA SER A 118 10.82 -21.01 -1.87
C SER A 118 12.12 -20.36 -2.35
N ARG A 119 13.01 -20.03 -1.41
CA ARG A 119 14.33 -19.47 -1.74
C ARG A 119 15.13 -20.41 -2.65
N ASP A 120 15.25 -21.67 -2.26
CA ASP A 120 16.10 -22.63 -2.99
C ASP A 120 15.56 -22.87 -4.40
N LEU A 121 14.26 -23.03 -4.57
CA LEU A 121 13.64 -23.25 -5.89
C LEU A 121 13.67 -22.00 -6.77
N LEU A 122 13.41 -20.82 -6.21
CA LEU A 122 13.49 -19.57 -6.96
C LEU A 122 14.94 -19.24 -7.36
N THR A 123 15.92 -19.56 -6.53
CA THR A 123 17.33 -19.39 -6.85
C THR A 123 17.76 -20.38 -7.95
N ALA A 124 17.41 -21.66 -7.81
CA ALA A 124 17.74 -22.67 -8.82
C ALA A 124 17.13 -22.36 -10.19
N ALA A 125 15.92 -21.78 -10.22
CA ALA A 125 15.28 -21.38 -11.47
C ALA A 125 16.02 -20.24 -12.21
N ALA A 126 16.96 -19.53 -11.57
CA ALA A 126 17.78 -18.53 -12.24
C ALA A 126 18.76 -19.17 -13.25
N ASP A 127 19.22 -20.37 -12.95
CA ASP A 127 20.18 -21.13 -13.78
C ASP A 127 19.48 -22.09 -14.76
N ASP A 128 18.20 -22.39 -14.56
CA ASP A 128 17.40 -23.23 -15.44
C ASP A 128 16.85 -22.41 -16.62
N ALA A 129 16.85 -22.98 -17.81
CA ALA A 129 16.25 -22.37 -19.00
C ALA A 129 14.74 -22.63 -19.10
N SER A 130 14.22 -23.60 -18.37
CA SER A 130 12.82 -24.05 -18.47
C SER A 130 11.88 -23.08 -17.72
N PRO A 131 10.72 -22.76 -18.30
CA PRO A 131 9.70 -21.97 -17.60
C PRO A 131 9.19 -22.70 -16.35
N ALA A 132 8.98 -21.95 -15.25
CA ALA A 132 8.43 -22.49 -14.02
C ALA A 132 7.42 -21.50 -13.40
N LEU A 133 6.36 -22.05 -12.80
CA LEU A 133 5.32 -21.34 -12.09
C LEU A 133 5.35 -21.77 -10.61
N PHE A 134 5.65 -20.84 -9.73
CA PHE A 134 5.70 -21.05 -8.28
C PHE A 134 4.46 -20.45 -7.65
N ASP A 135 3.57 -21.32 -7.18
CA ASP A 135 2.31 -20.96 -6.55
C ASP A 135 2.55 -20.68 -5.06
N HIS A 136 2.11 -19.53 -4.58
CA HIS A 136 2.25 -19.06 -3.21
C HIS A 136 3.69 -19.16 -2.65
N PRO A 137 4.74 -18.71 -3.35
CA PRO A 137 6.07 -18.71 -2.79
C PRO A 137 6.15 -17.76 -1.59
N LEU A 138 6.94 -18.12 -0.58
CA LEU A 138 7.13 -17.29 0.60
C LEU A 138 8.45 -16.52 0.51
N LEU A 139 8.34 -15.23 0.25
CA LEU A 139 9.47 -14.29 0.23
C LEU A 139 9.66 -13.63 1.60
N SER A 140 10.73 -12.88 1.80
CA SER A 140 10.92 -12.07 3.01
C SER A 140 11.59 -10.74 2.71
N LEU A 141 11.35 -9.75 3.60
CA LEU A 141 12.08 -8.49 3.68
C LEU A 141 12.47 -8.21 5.12
N GLU A 142 13.61 -7.55 5.30
CA GLU A 142 13.99 -6.98 6.59
C GLU A 142 13.45 -5.55 6.70
N ILE A 143 12.60 -5.30 7.72
CA ILE A 143 12.01 -3.98 7.97
C ILE A 143 12.20 -3.62 9.42
N ALA A 144 12.92 -2.52 9.66
CA ALA A 144 13.21 -2.06 11.01
C ALA A 144 13.80 -3.15 11.93
N GLY A 145 14.66 -4.02 11.39
CA GLY A 145 15.28 -5.14 12.10
C GLY A 145 14.35 -6.34 12.33
N GLN A 146 13.20 -6.38 11.68
CA GLN A 146 12.25 -7.50 11.74
C GLN A 146 12.10 -8.18 10.39
N ARG A 147 12.23 -9.51 10.38
CA ARG A 147 11.90 -10.30 9.17
C ARG A 147 10.39 -10.38 8.97
N VAL A 148 9.96 -9.97 7.80
CA VAL A 148 8.56 -9.99 7.37
C VAL A 148 8.41 -10.99 6.23
N TYR A 149 7.49 -11.92 6.37
CA TYR A 149 7.16 -12.87 5.31
C TYR A 149 6.09 -12.30 4.38
N LEU A 150 6.26 -12.55 3.09
CA LEU A 150 5.48 -11.98 2.00
C LEU A 150 5.10 -13.09 1.02
N GLU A 151 3.83 -13.17 0.69
CA GLU A 151 3.26 -14.22 -0.14
C GLU A 151 2.61 -13.62 -1.37
N PRO A 152 3.30 -13.55 -2.52
CA PRO A 152 2.67 -13.26 -3.80
C PRO A 152 1.78 -14.42 -4.24
N ASP A 153 0.72 -14.11 -5.00
CA ASP A 153 -0.19 -15.13 -5.50
C ASP A 153 0.54 -16.14 -6.39
N LEU A 154 1.52 -15.65 -7.20
CA LEU A 154 2.36 -16.51 -8.03
C LEU A 154 3.62 -15.77 -8.50
N VAL A 155 4.70 -16.53 -8.73
CA VAL A 155 5.89 -16.07 -9.45
C VAL A 155 6.10 -16.96 -10.68
N ALA A 156 6.13 -16.32 -11.87
CA ALA A 156 6.49 -16.97 -13.11
C ALA A 156 7.98 -16.73 -13.41
N ALA A 157 8.76 -17.81 -13.49
CA ALA A 157 10.19 -17.76 -13.76
C ALA A 157 10.49 -18.13 -15.20
N ARG A 158 11.53 -17.50 -15.77
CA ARG A 158 12.07 -17.77 -17.11
C ARG A 158 11.13 -17.51 -18.29
N LEU A 159 10.01 -16.82 -18.05
CA LEU A 159 9.20 -16.29 -19.14
C LEU A 159 9.83 -14.99 -19.67
N ALA A 160 10.07 -14.91 -20.96
CA ALA A 160 10.88 -13.84 -21.56
C ALA A 160 12.29 -13.70 -20.91
N GLY A 161 12.86 -14.78 -20.40
CA GLY A 161 14.17 -14.80 -19.73
C GLY A 161 14.19 -14.14 -18.34
N ARG A 162 13.02 -13.83 -17.74
CA ARG A 162 12.88 -13.08 -16.49
C ARG A 162 11.94 -13.75 -15.51
N TYR A 163 11.95 -13.22 -14.27
CA TYR A 163 10.93 -13.47 -13.28
C TYR A 163 9.85 -12.41 -13.36
N HIS A 164 8.60 -12.83 -13.29
CA HIS A 164 7.44 -11.95 -13.24
C HIS A 164 6.59 -12.28 -12.02
N VAL A 165 6.30 -11.28 -11.20
CA VAL A 165 5.26 -11.41 -10.20
C VAL A 165 3.92 -11.39 -10.90
N VAL A 166 3.06 -12.33 -10.56
CA VAL A 166 1.67 -12.42 -11.03
C VAL A 166 0.76 -12.18 -9.86
N GLU A 167 -0.10 -11.20 -9.98
CA GLU A 167 -1.06 -10.79 -8.96
C GLU A 167 -2.48 -11.05 -9.45
N ILE A 168 -3.28 -11.77 -8.67
CA ILE A 168 -4.65 -12.16 -9.02
C ILE A 168 -5.63 -11.34 -8.18
N LYS A 169 -6.52 -10.59 -8.83
CA LYS A 169 -7.50 -9.74 -8.15
C LYS A 169 -8.91 -9.98 -8.69
N SER A 170 -9.89 -10.02 -7.79
CA SER A 170 -11.28 -10.29 -8.12
C SER A 170 -12.12 -9.06 -8.51
N PHE A 171 -11.52 -7.87 -8.64
CA PHE A 171 -12.23 -6.72 -9.18
C PHE A 171 -12.29 -6.79 -10.73
N PRO A 172 -13.42 -6.39 -11.34
CA PRO A 172 -13.60 -6.53 -12.77
C PRO A 172 -12.82 -5.51 -13.59
N VAL A 173 -12.47 -5.91 -14.81
CA VAL A 173 -12.03 -5.02 -15.90
C VAL A 173 -13.23 -4.88 -16.84
N VAL A 174 -13.90 -3.73 -16.81
CA VAL A 174 -15.11 -3.44 -17.59
C VAL A 174 -14.73 -2.59 -18.83
N ASP A 175 -15.11 -3.02 -20.01
CA ASP A 175 -14.75 -2.35 -21.28
C ASP A 175 -13.22 -2.07 -21.42
N GLY A 176 -12.40 -3.01 -20.93
CA GLY A 176 -10.95 -2.88 -20.95
C GLY A 176 -10.37 -1.93 -19.88
N GLN A 177 -11.17 -1.42 -18.97
CA GLN A 177 -10.77 -0.50 -17.91
C GLN A 177 -11.06 -1.09 -16.52
N ALA A 178 -10.09 -1.00 -15.63
CA ALA A 178 -10.26 -1.33 -14.22
C ALA A 178 -10.31 -0.04 -13.39
N ASP A 179 -10.87 -0.13 -12.17
CA ASP A 179 -10.83 0.96 -11.21
C ASP A 179 -9.38 1.40 -10.94
N PRO A 180 -9.01 2.67 -11.23
CA PRO A 180 -7.62 3.14 -11.12
C PRO A 180 -7.07 3.02 -9.70
N GLY A 181 -7.90 3.22 -8.66
CA GLY A 181 -7.48 3.12 -7.27
C GLY A 181 -7.15 1.68 -6.88
N LYS A 182 -7.91 0.70 -7.39
CA LYS A 182 -7.65 -0.72 -7.16
C LYS A 182 -6.39 -1.20 -7.90
N VAL A 183 -6.19 -0.74 -9.13
CA VAL A 183 -4.96 -1.02 -9.89
C VAL A 183 -3.75 -0.41 -9.19
N ALA A 184 -3.83 0.84 -8.73
CA ALA A 184 -2.77 1.49 -7.98
C ALA A 184 -2.42 0.73 -6.69
N ALA A 185 -3.42 0.27 -5.94
CA ALA A 185 -3.21 -0.53 -4.73
C ALA A 185 -2.54 -1.88 -5.05
N ALA A 186 -2.97 -2.57 -6.10
CA ALA A 186 -2.33 -3.81 -6.56
C ALA A 186 -0.88 -3.56 -7.01
N ALA A 187 -0.62 -2.49 -7.77
CA ALA A 187 0.72 -2.12 -8.21
C ALA A 187 1.69 -1.87 -7.03
N ILE A 188 1.22 -1.20 -5.98
CA ILE A 188 2.03 -0.95 -4.79
C ILE A 188 2.30 -2.27 -4.05
N GLN A 189 1.30 -3.14 -3.89
CA GLN A 189 1.46 -4.46 -3.28
C GLN A 189 2.44 -5.32 -4.06
N SER A 190 2.31 -5.38 -5.38
CA SER A 190 3.21 -6.14 -6.25
C SER A 190 4.64 -5.58 -6.24
N ALA A 191 4.83 -4.26 -6.08
CA ALA A 191 6.16 -3.68 -5.93
C ALA A 191 6.88 -4.20 -4.66
N VAL A 192 6.14 -4.49 -3.58
CA VAL A 192 6.72 -5.13 -2.38
C VAL A 192 7.25 -6.52 -2.70
N TYR A 193 6.49 -7.29 -3.47
CA TYR A 193 6.91 -8.64 -3.90
C TYR A 193 8.09 -8.61 -4.85
N VAL A 194 8.09 -7.69 -5.83
CA VAL A 194 9.23 -7.51 -6.75
C VAL A 194 10.49 -7.14 -5.97
N LEU A 195 10.40 -6.25 -4.98
CA LEU A 195 11.54 -5.89 -4.14
C LEU A 195 12.05 -7.09 -3.35
N ALA A 196 11.16 -7.84 -2.69
CA ALA A 196 11.53 -9.02 -1.91
C ALA A 196 12.19 -10.11 -2.76
N LEU A 197 11.70 -10.33 -3.98
CA LEU A 197 12.28 -11.30 -4.90
C LEU A 197 13.65 -10.83 -5.42
N ARG A 198 13.83 -9.53 -5.66
CA ARG A 198 15.14 -8.96 -6.02
C ARG A 198 16.16 -9.12 -4.90
N GLU A 199 15.78 -8.86 -3.66
CA GLU A 199 16.65 -9.06 -2.50
C GLU A 199 16.98 -10.55 -2.31
N LEU A 200 16.00 -11.45 -2.47
CA LEU A 200 16.23 -12.89 -2.41
C LEU A 200 17.29 -13.36 -3.42
N LEU A 201 17.19 -12.92 -4.69
CA LEU A 201 18.17 -13.30 -5.73
C LEU A 201 19.54 -12.67 -5.43
N ALA A 202 19.59 -11.40 -5.00
CA ALA A 202 20.85 -10.74 -4.66
C ALA A 202 21.56 -11.42 -3.48
N ASP A 203 20.82 -11.79 -2.42
CA ASP A 203 21.35 -12.50 -1.25
C ASP A 203 21.87 -13.91 -1.61
N ALA A 204 21.33 -14.52 -2.65
CA ALA A 204 21.79 -15.77 -3.20
C ALA A 204 22.96 -15.62 -4.19
N GLY A 205 23.44 -14.39 -4.44
CA GLY A 205 24.52 -14.10 -5.40
C GLY A 205 24.07 -14.04 -6.87
N GLY A 206 22.77 -14.07 -7.14
CA GLY A 206 22.18 -13.92 -8.47
C GLY A 206 21.97 -12.46 -8.87
N ASP A 207 21.50 -12.27 -10.11
CA ASP A 207 21.20 -10.94 -10.66
C ASP A 207 19.77 -10.49 -10.30
N PRO A 208 19.59 -9.46 -9.46
CA PRO A 208 18.26 -8.94 -9.12
C PRO A 208 17.53 -8.31 -10.32
N GLU A 209 18.25 -7.92 -11.38
CA GLU A 209 17.62 -7.35 -12.59
C GLU A 209 16.92 -8.41 -13.44
N LEU A 210 17.12 -9.70 -13.17
CA LEU A 210 16.28 -10.77 -13.72
C LEU A 210 14.82 -10.66 -13.29
N VAL A 211 14.52 -9.95 -12.18
CA VAL A 211 13.14 -9.71 -11.75
C VAL A 211 12.58 -8.51 -12.48
N SER A 212 11.58 -8.74 -13.31
CA SER A 212 10.88 -7.69 -14.06
C SER A 212 10.18 -6.70 -13.14
N ALA A 213 10.20 -5.43 -13.53
CA ALA A 213 9.33 -4.42 -12.93
C ALA A 213 7.93 -4.38 -13.58
N ASP A 214 7.72 -5.14 -14.63
CA ASP A 214 6.42 -5.33 -15.26
C ASP A 214 5.75 -6.54 -14.62
N VAL A 215 4.74 -6.26 -13.80
CA VAL A 215 3.94 -7.25 -13.08
C VAL A 215 2.75 -7.64 -13.92
N VAL A 216 2.38 -8.91 -13.91
CA VAL A 216 1.16 -9.40 -14.57
C VAL A 216 -0.01 -9.35 -13.59
N LEU A 217 -0.97 -8.49 -13.86
CA LEU A 217 -2.21 -8.39 -13.09
C LEU A 217 -3.31 -9.16 -13.80
N ILE A 218 -3.90 -10.16 -13.11
CA ILE A 218 -4.99 -10.99 -13.63
C ILE A 218 -6.29 -10.61 -12.90
N CYS A 219 -7.30 -10.26 -13.69
CA CYS A 219 -8.61 -9.84 -13.20
C CYS A 219 -9.73 -10.51 -14.01
N PRO A 220 -10.97 -10.62 -13.48
CA PRO A 220 -12.11 -11.06 -14.26
C PRO A 220 -12.51 -10.00 -15.30
N ARG A 221 -12.81 -10.46 -16.53
CA ARG A 221 -13.36 -9.63 -17.58
C ARG A 221 -14.83 -9.32 -17.28
N ASP A 222 -15.19 -8.06 -17.27
CA ASP A 222 -16.54 -7.57 -17.02
C ASP A 222 -17.10 -8.17 -15.72
N PHE A 223 -18.30 -8.71 -15.76
CA PHE A 223 -18.93 -9.42 -14.63
C PHE A 223 -18.87 -10.96 -14.78
N ALA A 224 -18.24 -11.44 -15.85
CA ALA A 224 -17.92 -12.86 -16.01
C ALA A 224 -16.62 -13.20 -15.25
N ASN A 225 -16.46 -14.44 -14.83
CA ASN A 225 -15.22 -14.87 -14.20
C ASN A 225 -14.12 -15.26 -15.22
N GLN A 226 -14.24 -14.81 -16.48
CA GLN A 226 -13.21 -15.08 -17.47
C GLN A 226 -11.96 -14.23 -17.16
N PRO A 227 -10.79 -14.84 -16.95
CA PRO A 227 -9.60 -14.10 -16.59
C PRO A 227 -9.03 -13.33 -17.79
N VAL A 228 -8.51 -12.13 -17.52
CA VAL A 228 -7.71 -11.32 -18.45
C VAL A 228 -6.45 -10.85 -17.75
N ALA A 229 -5.33 -10.82 -18.49
CA ALA A 229 -4.07 -10.34 -17.99
C ALA A 229 -3.75 -8.93 -18.50
N SER A 230 -3.12 -8.14 -17.66
CA SER A 230 -2.60 -6.80 -17.98
C SER A 230 -1.20 -6.65 -17.41
N LEU A 231 -0.31 -5.91 -18.10
CA LEU A 231 0.99 -5.52 -17.56
C LEU A 231 0.87 -4.21 -16.78
N VAL A 232 1.47 -4.20 -15.60
CA VAL A 232 1.53 -3.03 -14.71
C VAL A 232 2.98 -2.73 -14.41
N ASP A 233 3.48 -1.58 -14.86
CA ASP A 233 4.81 -1.09 -14.54
C ASP A 233 4.87 -0.56 -13.10
N VAL A 234 5.69 -1.18 -12.26
CA VAL A 234 5.84 -0.83 -10.83
C VAL A 234 7.15 -0.10 -10.51
N ARG A 235 7.90 0.37 -11.51
CA ARG A 235 9.20 1.06 -11.30
C ARG A 235 9.05 2.27 -10.38
N ARG A 236 8.02 3.07 -10.57
CA ARG A 236 7.75 4.24 -9.72
C ARG A 236 7.46 3.82 -8.28
N GLN A 237 6.65 2.80 -8.08
CA GLN A 237 6.30 2.26 -6.77
C GLN A 237 7.53 1.70 -6.05
N LEU A 238 8.41 0.99 -6.76
CA LEU A 238 9.68 0.49 -6.23
C LEU A 238 10.58 1.59 -5.72
N LEU A 239 10.72 2.70 -6.46
CA LEU A 239 11.52 3.85 -6.02
C LEU A 239 10.98 4.49 -4.74
N VAL A 240 9.66 4.67 -4.67
CA VAL A 240 9.00 5.22 -3.48
C VAL A 240 9.16 4.27 -2.30
N LEU A 241 8.92 2.97 -2.51
CA LEU A 241 9.02 1.93 -1.47
C LEU A 241 10.44 1.88 -0.89
N ARG A 242 11.47 1.77 -1.72
CA ARG A 242 12.89 1.76 -1.28
C ARG A 242 13.21 2.99 -0.43
N ARG A 243 12.75 4.18 -0.82
CA ARG A 243 12.95 5.41 -0.04
C ARG A 243 12.27 5.33 1.32
N GLN A 244 11.06 4.76 1.40
CA GLN A 244 10.34 4.63 2.67
C GLN A 244 11.01 3.61 3.59
N LEU A 245 11.42 2.46 3.07
CA LEU A 245 12.15 1.45 3.84
C LEU A 245 13.48 1.98 4.36
N ALA A 246 14.23 2.73 3.54
CA ALA A 246 15.47 3.41 3.97
C ALA A 246 15.23 4.46 5.08
N ARG A 247 14.06 5.11 5.11
CA ARG A 247 13.68 5.98 6.24
C ARG A 247 13.37 5.19 7.50
N MET A 248 12.69 4.06 7.38
CA MET A 248 12.40 3.18 8.52
C MET A 248 13.67 2.51 9.09
N ALA A 249 14.67 2.27 8.26
CA ALA A 249 15.96 1.77 8.73
C ALA A 249 16.69 2.78 9.64
N ARG A 250 16.34 4.08 9.57
CA ARG A 250 16.88 5.14 10.44
C ARG A 250 15.94 5.43 11.61
N LEU A 251 15.60 4.39 12.38
CA LEU A 251 14.69 4.50 13.53
C LEU A 251 15.12 5.56 14.53
N ASP A 252 16.42 5.69 14.81
CA ASP A 252 16.93 6.69 15.74
C ASP A 252 16.55 8.11 15.30
N ALA A 253 16.66 8.43 14.01
CA ALA A 253 16.27 9.72 13.47
C ALA A 253 14.75 9.95 13.51
N LEU A 254 13.94 8.88 13.43
CA LEU A 254 12.49 8.98 13.61
C LEU A 254 12.15 9.20 15.09
N LEU A 255 12.77 8.45 15.99
CA LEU A 255 12.55 8.55 17.44
C LEU A 255 13.00 9.90 18.01
N ALA A 256 14.02 10.54 17.42
CA ALA A 256 14.44 11.89 17.80
C ALA A 256 13.38 12.98 17.54
N ARG A 257 12.35 12.68 16.74
CA ARG A 257 11.20 13.56 16.47
C ARG A 257 10.01 13.33 17.39
N VAL A 258 10.14 12.44 18.32
CA VAL A 258 9.05 11.98 19.19
C VAL A 258 9.40 12.34 20.62
N PRO A 259 8.48 12.93 21.40
CA PRO A 259 8.71 13.20 22.82
C PRO A 259 9.22 11.96 23.56
N GLU A 260 10.11 12.16 24.54
CA GLU A 260 10.71 11.02 25.27
C GLU A 260 9.67 10.19 26.03
N ASP A 261 8.58 10.80 26.48
CA ASP A 261 7.47 10.18 27.18
C ASP A 261 6.36 9.66 26.27
N PHE A 262 6.52 9.78 24.93
CA PHE A 262 5.51 9.31 24.00
C PHE A 262 5.24 7.82 24.15
N THR A 263 3.96 7.49 24.27
CA THR A 263 3.45 6.11 24.30
C THR A 263 2.20 5.98 23.42
N ALA A 264 2.06 4.82 22.81
CA ALA A 264 0.88 4.38 22.07
C ALA A 264 0.37 3.04 22.63
N ASP A 265 0.60 2.80 23.93
CA ASP A 265 0.14 1.61 24.65
C ASP A 265 -1.40 1.58 24.62
N PRO A 266 -2.04 0.61 23.97
CA PRO A 266 -3.50 0.53 23.84
C PRO A 266 -4.20 0.22 25.18
N THR A 267 -3.46 -0.01 26.27
CA THR A 267 -4.03 -0.18 27.61
C THR A 267 -4.15 1.14 28.38
N ALA A 268 -3.48 2.20 27.91
CA ALA A 268 -3.53 3.51 28.52
C ALA A 268 -4.93 4.18 28.39
N GLU A 269 -5.15 5.23 29.17
CA GLU A 269 -6.39 5.99 29.13
C GLU A 269 -6.59 6.68 27.76
N PRO A 270 -7.81 6.66 27.17
CA PRO A 270 -8.07 7.23 25.86
C PRO A 270 -7.65 8.68 25.70
N ALA A 271 -7.91 9.52 26.70
CA ALA A 271 -7.53 10.94 26.66
C ALA A 271 -6.01 11.14 26.62
N ALA A 272 -5.26 10.33 27.36
CA ALA A 272 -3.81 10.35 27.35
C ALA A 272 -3.24 9.89 25.99
N LEU A 273 -3.85 8.86 25.37
CA LEU A 273 -3.48 8.40 24.04
C LEU A 273 -3.74 9.45 22.96
N VAL A 274 -4.89 10.14 23.03
CA VAL A 274 -5.20 11.23 22.10
C VAL A 274 -4.17 12.37 22.23
N ALA A 275 -3.83 12.76 23.46
CA ALA A 275 -2.82 13.79 23.71
C ALA A 275 -1.43 13.36 23.20
N ALA A 276 -1.02 12.11 23.49
CA ALA A 276 0.23 11.55 23.02
C ALA A 276 0.30 11.51 21.48
N LEU A 277 -0.75 11.01 20.81
CA LEU A 277 -0.79 11.00 19.34
C LEU A 277 -0.74 12.43 18.78
N GLY A 278 -1.42 13.40 19.40
CA GLY A 278 -1.39 14.81 19.01
C GLY A 278 -0.01 15.46 19.11
N SER A 279 0.89 14.95 19.97
CA SER A 279 2.26 15.45 20.11
C SER A 279 3.20 15.03 18.98
N VAL A 280 2.81 14.08 18.12
CA VAL A 280 3.60 13.59 17.01
C VAL A 280 3.01 14.06 15.69
N GLU A 281 3.82 14.73 14.89
CA GLU A 281 3.43 15.27 13.59
C GLU A 281 2.76 14.22 12.70
N ALA A 282 1.56 14.56 12.20
CA ALA A 282 0.81 13.73 11.27
C ALA A 282 0.41 14.53 10.03
N HIS A 283 0.48 13.89 8.88
CA HIS A 283 0.00 14.43 7.62
C HIS A 283 -1.21 13.61 7.17
N TYR A 284 -2.41 14.14 7.37
CA TYR A 284 -3.60 13.51 6.82
C TYR A 284 -3.72 13.81 5.32
N ALA A 285 -4.02 12.77 4.54
CA ALA A 285 -4.44 12.87 3.14
C ALA A 285 -5.64 11.92 2.93
N PRO A 286 -6.52 12.18 1.93
CA PRO A 286 -7.66 11.30 1.65
C PRO A 286 -7.29 9.83 1.45
N ASP A 287 -6.14 9.56 0.84
CA ASP A 287 -5.61 8.20 0.62
C ASP A 287 -5.34 7.44 1.93
N CYS A 288 -5.18 8.15 3.04
CA CYS A 288 -5.04 7.51 4.36
C CYS A 288 -6.27 6.66 4.71
N LEU A 289 -7.47 7.03 4.23
CA LEU A 289 -8.70 6.28 4.49
C LEU A 289 -8.66 4.85 3.92
N ALA A 290 -7.86 4.61 2.90
CA ALA A 290 -7.70 3.28 2.30
C ALA A 290 -6.55 2.47 2.91
N ALA A 291 -5.63 3.13 3.65
CA ALA A 291 -4.32 2.56 3.94
C ALA A 291 -3.86 2.71 5.40
N CYS A 292 -4.52 3.51 6.23
CA CYS A 292 -4.07 3.78 7.60
C CYS A 292 -5.19 3.62 8.62
N GLU A 293 -4.96 2.84 9.63
CA GLU A 293 -5.94 2.53 10.68
C GLU A 293 -6.29 3.74 11.54
N LEU A 294 -5.40 4.74 11.61
CA LEU A 294 -5.65 6.01 12.31
C LEU A 294 -6.26 7.10 11.42
N ALA A 295 -6.67 6.76 10.20
CA ALA A 295 -7.12 7.75 9.23
C ALA A 295 -8.33 8.58 9.72
N PHE A 296 -9.28 7.97 10.42
CA PHE A 296 -10.45 8.69 10.95
C PHE A 296 -10.08 9.64 12.08
N PHE A 297 -9.14 9.26 12.94
CA PHE A 297 -8.59 10.13 13.97
C PHE A 297 -7.86 11.33 13.35
N CYS A 298 -6.92 11.08 12.44
CA CYS A 298 -6.16 12.15 11.77
C CYS A 298 -7.07 13.04 10.92
N ARG A 299 -8.13 12.49 10.30
CA ARG A 299 -9.14 13.29 9.60
C ARG A 299 -9.90 14.23 10.54
N ASN A 300 -10.20 13.76 11.75
CA ASN A 300 -10.84 14.60 12.75
C ASN A 300 -9.92 15.73 13.24
N GLU A 301 -8.64 15.45 13.45
CA GLU A 301 -7.62 16.47 13.77
C GLU A 301 -7.47 17.50 12.63
N ALA A 302 -7.47 17.04 11.38
CA ALA A 302 -7.33 17.90 10.20
C ALA A 302 -8.62 18.63 9.81
N ARG A 303 -9.69 18.57 10.64
CA ARG A 303 -10.95 19.27 10.38
C ARG A 303 -10.71 20.77 10.31
N GLY A 304 -11.19 21.42 9.25
CA GLY A 304 -11.00 22.83 8.99
C GLY A 304 -9.73 23.16 8.18
N HIS A 305 -8.82 22.21 8.00
CA HIS A 305 -7.62 22.43 7.17
C HIS A 305 -7.82 21.94 5.74
N THR A 306 -7.39 22.73 4.76
CA THR A 306 -7.46 22.38 3.32
C THR A 306 -6.59 21.19 2.97
N ALA A 307 -5.55 20.91 3.76
CA ALA A 307 -4.74 19.69 3.63
C ALA A 307 -5.58 18.39 3.68
N ALA A 308 -6.73 18.41 4.39
CA ALA A 308 -7.68 17.30 4.45
C ALA A 308 -8.38 17.02 3.11
N LEU A 309 -8.35 17.96 2.16
CA LEU A 309 -8.96 17.83 0.83
C LEU A 309 -8.03 17.16 -0.19
N GLY A 310 -6.78 16.94 0.17
CA GLY A 310 -5.76 16.36 -0.69
C GLY A 310 -4.87 17.41 -1.38
N ARG A 311 -3.72 16.94 -1.82
CA ARG A 311 -2.69 17.80 -2.42
C ARG A 311 -3.16 18.58 -3.67
N PRO A 312 -3.87 17.96 -4.65
CA PRO A 312 -4.30 18.67 -5.83
C PRO A 312 -5.24 19.85 -5.52
N VAL A 313 -6.16 19.63 -4.55
CA VAL A 313 -7.10 20.68 -4.13
C VAL A 313 -6.37 21.81 -3.40
N ARG A 314 -5.43 21.46 -2.51
CA ARG A 314 -4.61 22.46 -1.79
C ARG A 314 -3.78 23.32 -2.74
N GLU A 315 -3.18 22.70 -3.78
CA GLU A 315 -2.41 23.41 -4.81
C GLU A 315 -3.33 24.33 -5.62
N ALA A 316 -4.52 23.86 -6.01
CA ALA A 316 -5.51 24.66 -6.71
C ALA A 316 -6.06 25.85 -5.88
N LEU A 317 -6.03 25.72 -4.54
CA LEU A 317 -6.42 26.78 -3.61
C LEU A 317 -5.28 27.80 -3.35
N GLY A 318 -4.17 27.77 -4.10
CA GLY A 318 -3.08 28.73 -3.94
C GLY A 318 -2.39 28.67 -2.58
N GLY A 319 -2.37 27.47 -1.95
CA GLY A 319 -1.72 27.29 -0.65
C GLY A 319 -2.54 27.75 0.56
N VAL A 320 -3.78 28.22 0.39
CA VAL A 320 -4.71 28.54 1.49
C VAL A 320 -4.81 27.35 2.44
N ALA A 321 -4.48 27.55 3.70
CA ALA A 321 -4.32 26.45 4.66
C ALA A 321 -5.63 26.12 5.39
N ASP A 322 -6.55 27.06 5.49
CA ASP A 322 -7.78 26.95 6.27
C ASP A 322 -9.02 26.99 5.37
N VAL A 323 -10.01 26.16 5.69
CA VAL A 323 -11.29 26.10 4.97
C VAL A 323 -12.12 27.36 5.19
N ALA A 324 -12.06 27.96 6.38
CA ALA A 324 -12.78 29.20 6.67
C ALA A 324 -12.23 30.37 5.83
N GLU A 325 -10.90 30.44 5.69
CA GLU A 325 -10.25 31.40 4.77
C GLU A 325 -10.66 31.17 3.33
N ALA A 326 -10.66 29.92 2.86
CA ALA A 326 -11.10 29.59 1.50
C ALA A 326 -12.56 30.03 1.24
N LEU A 327 -13.45 29.88 2.23
CA LEU A 327 -14.84 30.32 2.15
C LEU A 327 -14.92 31.84 2.15
N ALA A 328 -14.17 32.55 2.99
CA ALA A 328 -14.13 34.02 3.00
C ALA A 328 -13.63 34.61 1.67
N LEU A 329 -12.65 33.96 1.04
CA LEU A 329 -12.20 34.29 -0.32
C LEU A 329 -13.30 34.06 -1.37
N ALA A 330 -14.07 32.97 -1.23
CA ALA A 330 -15.17 32.63 -2.14
C ALA A 330 -16.35 33.61 -2.04
N ASP A 331 -16.68 34.03 -0.81
CA ASP A 331 -17.79 34.96 -0.54
C ASP A 331 -17.40 36.43 -0.81
N GLY A 332 -16.09 36.69 -0.95
CA GLY A 332 -15.56 38.04 -1.19
C GLY A 332 -15.34 38.87 0.08
N ASP A 333 -15.50 38.27 1.25
CA ASP A 333 -15.29 38.90 2.57
C ASP A 333 -13.80 39.18 2.83
N HIS A 334 -12.92 38.47 2.12
CA HIS A 334 -11.48 38.64 2.19
C HIS A 334 -10.89 38.80 0.77
N PRO A 335 -10.01 39.80 0.52
CA PRO A 335 -9.43 40.02 -0.80
C PRO A 335 -8.40 38.94 -1.19
N GLY A 336 -7.79 38.27 -0.23
CA GLY A 336 -6.66 37.36 -0.40
C GLY A 336 -5.32 38.11 -0.41
N GLU A 337 -4.27 37.36 -0.15
CA GLU A 337 -2.89 37.82 -0.39
C GLU A 337 -2.58 37.88 -1.90
N PRO A 338 -1.56 38.61 -2.33
CA PRO A 338 -1.23 38.73 -3.75
C PRO A 338 -1.03 37.41 -4.50
N ASP A 339 -0.44 36.41 -3.84
CA ASP A 339 -0.24 35.06 -4.36
C ASP A 339 -1.51 34.20 -4.37
N GLN A 340 -2.54 34.61 -3.66
CA GLN A 340 -3.86 33.96 -3.62
C GLN A 340 -4.86 34.59 -4.63
N ALA A 341 -4.50 35.64 -5.34
CA ALA A 341 -5.43 36.40 -6.17
C ALA A 341 -6.15 35.56 -7.25
N GLU A 342 -5.42 34.64 -7.90
CA GLU A 342 -6.00 33.73 -8.90
C GLU A 342 -6.98 32.73 -8.25
N ALA A 343 -6.56 32.10 -7.16
CA ALA A 343 -7.42 31.16 -6.39
C ALA A 343 -8.69 31.86 -5.90
N ALA A 344 -8.58 33.08 -5.35
CA ALA A 344 -9.71 33.88 -4.90
C ALA A 344 -10.67 34.22 -6.05
N ALA A 345 -10.17 34.54 -7.24
CA ALA A 345 -11.00 34.79 -8.41
C ALA A 345 -11.77 33.54 -8.85
N LEU A 346 -11.11 32.39 -8.89
CA LEU A 346 -11.73 31.11 -9.23
C LEU A 346 -12.77 30.67 -8.18
N LEU A 347 -12.48 30.84 -6.90
CA LEU A 347 -13.41 30.53 -5.82
C LEU A 347 -14.67 31.40 -5.88
N ARG A 348 -14.53 32.71 -6.11
CA ARG A 348 -15.67 33.61 -6.30
C ARG A 348 -16.51 33.24 -7.54
N ALA A 349 -15.85 32.85 -8.65
CA ALA A 349 -16.55 32.37 -9.83
C ALA A 349 -17.35 31.10 -9.56
N ALA A 350 -16.74 30.13 -8.84
CA ALA A 350 -17.41 28.90 -8.45
C ALA A 350 -18.56 29.14 -7.48
N ALA A 351 -18.42 30.07 -6.52
CA ALA A 351 -19.49 30.44 -5.60
C ALA A 351 -20.69 31.04 -6.33
N ARG A 352 -20.47 31.93 -7.33
CA ARG A 352 -21.53 32.47 -8.17
C ARG A 352 -22.26 31.37 -8.95
N LEU A 353 -21.53 30.52 -9.65
CA LEU A 353 -22.13 29.41 -10.42
C LEU A 353 -22.94 28.46 -9.52
N ARG A 354 -22.44 28.19 -8.32
CA ARG A 354 -23.17 27.39 -7.34
C ARG A 354 -24.46 28.06 -6.90
N ALA A 355 -24.43 29.37 -6.62
CA ALA A 355 -25.60 30.14 -6.24
C ALA A 355 -26.66 30.15 -7.34
N GLU A 356 -26.27 30.38 -8.60
CA GLU A 356 -27.13 30.31 -9.79
C GLU A 356 -27.78 28.93 -9.96
N ALA A 357 -26.98 27.85 -9.85
CA ALA A 357 -27.47 26.49 -9.95
C ALA A 357 -28.48 26.12 -8.85
N LEU A 358 -28.31 26.65 -7.65
CA LEU A 358 -29.24 26.44 -6.53
C LEU A 358 -30.53 27.29 -6.67
N ALA A 359 -30.44 28.50 -7.20
CA ALA A 359 -31.58 29.37 -7.44
C ALA A 359 -32.50 28.85 -8.56
N GLY A 360 -31.93 28.12 -9.55
CA GLY A 360 -32.68 27.53 -10.66
C GLY A 360 -33.32 26.16 -10.38
N ARG A 361 -33.20 25.61 -9.17
CA ARG A 361 -33.89 24.37 -8.79
C ARG A 361 -35.35 24.67 -8.43
N PRO A 362 -36.35 24.11 -9.16
CA PRO A 362 -37.74 24.17 -8.69
C PRO A 362 -37.81 23.38 -7.36
N THR A 363 -38.45 24.01 -6.37
CA THR A 363 -38.80 23.43 -5.08
C THR A 363 -39.80 22.29 -5.21
#